data_a100e0e4f9620eb1551c1d7d8c38632a
#
_entry.id   a100e0e4f9620eb1551c1d7d8c38632a
#
_cell.length_a   1.000
_cell.length_b   1.000
_cell.length_c   1.000
_cell.angle_alpha   90.00
_cell.angle_beta   90.00
_cell.angle_gamma   90.00
#
_symmetry.space_group_name_H-M   'P 1'
#
loop_
_entity.id
_entity.type
_entity.pdbx_description
1 polymer ?
#
loop_
_entity_poly.entity_id
_entity_poly.type
_entity_poly.pdbx_seq_one_letter_code
_entity_poly.pdbx_strand_id
1 'polypeptide(L)'
;VKFDLRIVRSVALLAAASLAVSAPASDKKNQAKAAPAQAVDSGSFGIFLKGARVATETFSIQQEANSSVIKSQLKQTAGSDPVSQKSDLEMTASGELIRYEWSQSSGGSLTVFPNNEFLLEKITTASSSKPAEQPFLMPSSSAILDNNFFVHREVLVWRYLAAACKPEGGALKCQQDPGDFGVLVPQDRTSMHVRMELVGKEKIAVRGTDRELMRLNLKGDDFDWALWVDEQDHFKLMRVAIPADNTVVVRD
;
A
#
# COMPACT_ATOMS: atom_id res chain seq x y z
N VAL A 1 19.98 33.67 34.15
CA VAL A 1 21.01 34.72 34.13
C VAL A 1 20.77 35.51 32.86
N LYS A 2 20.01 36.58 32.95
CA LYS A 2 20.34 38.00 33.04
C LYS A 2 21.07 38.57 31.82
N PHE A 3 20.33 39.45 31.15
CA PHE A 3 20.60 40.89 30.84
C PHE A 3 21.58 41.14 29.67
N ASP A 4 21.39 42.10 28.82
CA ASP A 4 21.03 43.51 29.02
C ASP A 4 20.56 44.18 27.71
N LEU A 5 19.72 45.11 27.93
CA LEU A 5 19.08 46.15 27.15
C LEU A 5 20.02 47.35 26.98
N ARG A 6 20.09 48.05 25.84
CA ARG A 6 20.29 49.52 25.69
C ARG A 6 20.24 49.90 24.21
N ILE A 7 19.22 50.59 23.79
CA ILE A 7 18.85 52.02 23.88
C ILE A 7 19.56 52.90 22.81
N VAL A 8 18.74 53.48 21.92
CA VAL A 8 18.59 54.85 21.43
C VAL A 8 19.59 55.40 20.38
N ARG A 9 19.09 55.84 19.23
CA ARG A 9 18.86 57.26 18.93
C ARG A 9 18.18 57.47 17.56
N SER A 10 17.14 58.26 17.64
CA SER A 10 16.39 58.89 16.55
C SER A 10 17.24 59.81 15.69
N VAL A 11 17.04 59.81 14.38
CA VAL A 11 17.15 61.03 13.54
C VAL A 11 16.01 61.01 12.55
N ALA A 12 15.16 62.01 12.67
CA ALA A 12 14.13 62.34 11.71
C ALA A 12 14.76 63.11 10.55
N LEU A 13 14.41 62.82 9.32
CA LEU A 13 14.49 63.76 8.21
C LEU A 13 13.35 63.55 7.24
N LEU A 14 12.71 64.66 6.95
CA LEU A 14 11.50 64.84 6.10
C LEU A 14 11.75 64.61 4.62
N ALA A 15 10.63 64.32 3.97
CA ALA A 15 10.13 64.75 2.67
C ALA A 15 10.56 63.99 1.42
N ALA A 16 9.62 63.34 0.80
CA ALA A 16 9.03 63.74 -0.50
C ALA A 16 7.97 62.70 -0.93
N ALA A 17 6.74 63.15 -1.07
CA ALA A 17 5.66 62.38 -1.61
C ALA A 17 5.88 62.17 -3.09
N SER A 18 6.05 60.89 -3.50
CA SER A 18 5.89 60.43 -4.89
C SER A 18 4.78 59.41 -4.91
N LEU A 19 3.65 59.82 -5.44
CA LEU A 19 2.54 58.92 -5.74
C LEU A 19 2.96 57.98 -6.86
N ALA A 20 3.46 56.79 -6.46
CA ALA A 20 3.61 55.68 -7.36
C ALA A 20 2.31 54.86 -7.34
N VAL A 21 1.61 54.87 -8.43
CA VAL A 21 0.48 53.98 -8.73
C VAL A 21 1.05 52.57 -8.77
N SER A 22 0.87 51.82 -7.71
CA SER A 22 1.18 50.39 -7.67
C SER A 22 0.12 49.63 -8.44
N ALA A 23 0.49 49.14 -9.62
CA ALA A 23 -0.25 48.09 -10.30
C ALA A 23 -0.33 46.85 -9.38
N PRO A 24 -1.48 46.17 -9.31
CA PRO A 24 -1.57 44.95 -8.52
C PRO A 24 -0.60 43.90 -9.08
N ALA A 25 0.41 43.57 -8.32
CA ALA A 25 1.26 42.42 -8.59
C ALA A 25 0.37 41.17 -8.57
N SER A 26 0.21 40.60 -9.76
CA SER A 26 -0.42 39.29 -9.91
C SER A 26 0.44 38.29 -9.16
N ASP A 27 0.01 37.86 -7.97
CA ASP A 27 0.57 36.73 -7.24
C ASP A 27 0.44 35.49 -8.13
N LYS A 28 1.43 35.24 -8.96
CA LYS A 28 1.68 33.91 -9.48
C LYS A 28 2.01 33.05 -8.27
N LYS A 29 0.97 32.39 -7.71
CA LYS A 29 1.18 31.23 -6.84
C LYS A 29 2.18 30.32 -7.54
N ASN A 30 3.40 30.30 -7.04
CA ASN A 30 4.36 29.26 -7.36
C ASN A 30 3.69 27.92 -6.92
N GLN A 31 2.99 27.28 -7.82
CA GLN A 31 2.67 25.87 -7.67
C GLN A 31 4.02 25.17 -7.71
N ALA A 32 4.52 24.82 -6.53
CA ALA A 32 5.67 23.95 -6.41
C ALA A 32 5.34 22.72 -7.27
N LYS A 33 6.12 22.51 -8.32
CA LYS A 33 5.98 21.36 -9.21
C LYS A 33 6.14 20.14 -8.32
N ALA A 34 5.08 19.35 -8.17
CA ALA A 34 5.13 18.12 -7.40
C ALA A 34 6.35 17.30 -7.85
N ALA A 35 7.09 16.76 -6.90
CA ALA A 35 8.21 15.87 -7.21
C ALA A 35 7.67 14.71 -8.08
N PRO A 36 8.41 14.27 -9.10
CA PRO A 36 7.99 13.16 -9.93
C PRO A 36 7.79 11.90 -9.08
N ALA A 37 6.76 11.11 -9.37
CA ALA A 37 6.54 9.83 -8.72
C ALA A 37 7.76 8.92 -8.91
N GLN A 38 8.22 8.31 -7.83
CA GLN A 38 9.33 7.37 -7.84
C GLN A 38 8.79 5.94 -7.90
N ALA A 39 9.25 5.16 -8.87
CA ALA A 39 8.96 3.72 -8.91
C ALA A 39 9.67 3.03 -7.73
N VAL A 40 8.89 2.33 -6.90
CA VAL A 40 9.40 1.55 -5.76
C VAL A 40 9.57 0.10 -6.17
N ASP A 41 8.52 -0.48 -6.78
CA ASP A 41 8.54 -1.84 -7.29
C ASP A 41 7.56 -2.00 -8.46
N SER A 42 7.82 -3.02 -9.29
CA SER A 42 6.90 -3.46 -10.32
C SER A 42 7.24 -4.90 -10.74
N GLY A 43 6.25 -5.61 -11.24
CA GLY A 43 6.48 -6.98 -11.67
C GLY A 43 5.19 -7.72 -11.95
N SER A 44 5.30 -9.05 -11.92
CA SER A 44 4.15 -9.94 -12.00
C SER A 44 4.29 -11.13 -11.06
N PHE A 45 3.13 -11.67 -10.69
CA PHE A 45 3.00 -12.93 -9.97
C PHE A 45 2.27 -13.96 -10.82
N GLY A 46 2.84 -15.15 -10.92
CA GLY A 46 2.13 -16.33 -11.40
C GLY A 46 1.37 -16.98 -10.26
N ILE A 47 0.07 -17.22 -10.44
CA ILE A 47 -0.79 -17.88 -9.47
C ILE A 47 -1.03 -19.30 -9.94
N PHE A 48 -0.64 -20.28 -9.12
CA PHE A 48 -0.69 -21.69 -9.44
C PHE A 48 -1.62 -22.41 -8.46
N LEU A 49 -2.60 -23.11 -8.98
CA LEU A 49 -3.48 -24.00 -8.24
C LEU A 49 -3.10 -25.44 -8.56
N LYS A 50 -2.71 -26.21 -7.54
CA LYS A 50 -2.28 -27.61 -7.72
C LYS A 50 -1.21 -27.78 -8.82
N GLY A 51 -0.29 -26.80 -8.93
CA GLY A 51 0.80 -26.81 -9.90
C GLY A 51 0.47 -26.25 -11.29
N ALA A 52 -0.79 -26.00 -11.62
CA ALA A 52 -1.20 -25.40 -12.89
C ALA A 52 -1.34 -23.87 -12.74
N ARG A 53 -0.79 -23.09 -13.65
CA ARG A 53 -0.95 -21.61 -13.66
C ARG A 53 -2.39 -21.28 -14.06
N VAL A 54 -3.12 -20.62 -13.16
CA VAL A 54 -4.52 -20.24 -13.33
C VAL A 54 -4.73 -18.76 -13.55
N ALA A 55 -3.78 -17.93 -13.11
CA ALA A 55 -3.87 -16.49 -13.32
C ALA A 55 -2.47 -15.85 -13.30
N THR A 56 -2.41 -14.61 -13.77
CA THR A 56 -1.27 -13.72 -13.65
C THR A 56 -1.74 -12.38 -13.10
N GLU A 57 -1.07 -11.91 -12.05
CA GLU A 57 -1.18 -10.56 -11.55
C GLU A 57 0.01 -9.74 -12.08
N THR A 58 -0.24 -8.56 -12.65
CA THR A 58 0.79 -7.56 -12.96
C THR A 58 0.58 -6.34 -12.09
N PHE A 59 1.64 -5.76 -11.55
CA PHE A 59 1.51 -4.65 -10.61
C PHE A 59 2.62 -3.60 -10.74
N SER A 60 2.37 -2.43 -10.18
CA SER A 60 3.33 -1.37 -9.96
C SER A 60 3.07 -0.66 -8.63
N ILE A 61 4.14 -0.30 -7.94
CA ILE A 61 4.13 0.48 -6.70
C ILE A 61 4.92 1.76 -6.95
N GLN A 62 4.30 2.90 -6.72
CA GLN A 62 4.90 4.22 -6.89
C GLN A 62 4.80 5.00 -5.60
N GLN A 63 5.87 5.71 -5.25
CA GLN A 63 5.89 6.66 -4.16
C GLN A 63 5.80 8.06 -4.75
N GLU A 64 4.82 8.82 -4.31
CA GLU A 64 4.64 10.24 -4.55
C GLU A 64 5.10 11.05 -3.34
N ALA A 65 5.03 12.37 -3.41
CA ALA A 65 5.49 13.23 -2.33
C ALA A 65 4.81 12.95 -0.98
N ASN A 66 3.51 12.62 -0.99
CA ASN A 66 2.70 12.43 0.22
C ASN A 66 1.89 11.12 0.22
N SER A 67 1.98 10.32 -0.82
CA SER A 67 1.20 9.09 -0.97
C SER A 67 2.00 7.99 -1.66
N SER A 68 1.53 6.77 -1.49
CA SER A 68 1.96 5.60 -2.24
C SER A 68 0.78 5.09 -3.05
N VAL A 69 1.01 4.80 -4.32
CA VAL A 69 -0.01 4.29 -5.24
C VAL A 69 0.40 2.90 -5.72
N ILE A 70 -0.47 1.93 -5.47
CA ILE A 70 -0.31 0.54 -5.85
C ILE A 70 -1.37 0.19 -6.87
N LYS A 71 -0.96 -0.09 -8.11
CA LYS A 71 -1.86 -0.51 -9.18
C LYS A 71 -1.62 -1.95 -9.53
N SER A 72 -2.69 -2.71 -9.69
CA SER A 72 -2.59 -4.10 -10.07
C SER A 72 -3.67 -4.51 -11.07
N GLN A 73 -3.34 -5.49 -11.89
CA GLN A 73 -4.25 -6.14 -12.82
C GLN A 73 -4.07 -7.64 -12.73
N LEU A 74 -5.17 -8.35 -12.44
CA LEU A 74 -5.25 -9.80 -12.50
C LEU A 74 -5.89 -10.22 -13.81
N LYS A 75 -5.28 -11.21 -14.48
CA LYS A 75 -5.84 -11.90 -15.67
C LYS A 75 -5.89 -13.38 -15.38
N GLN A 76 -7.08 -13.95 -15.43
CA GLN A 76 -7.25 -15.40 -15.41
C GLN A 76 -6.81 -16.00 -16.74
N THR A 77 -6.13 -17.14 -16.70
CA THR A 77 -5.63 -17.84 -17.89
C THR A 77 -6.51 -19.03 -18.27
N ALA A 78 -7.42 -19.45 -17.39
CA ALA A 78 -8.31 -20.58 -17.59
C ALA A 78 -9.76 -20.12 -17.76
N GLY A 79 -10.49 -20.71 -18.70
CA GLY A 79 -11.91 -20.43 -18.96
C GLY A 79 -12.16 -19.93 -20.39
N SER A 80 -13.42 -20.04 -20.86
CA SER A 80 -13.86 -19.56 -22.17
C SER A 80 -13.88 -18.03 -22.27
N ASP A 81 -14.12 -17.36 -21.12
CA ASP A 81 -14.16 -15.90 -21.03
C ASP A 81 -13.30 -15.44 -19.84
N PRO A 82 -12.02 -15.20 -20.05
CA PRO A 82 -11.10 -14.85 -18.95
C PRO A 82 -11.48 -13.51 -18.33
N VAL A 83 -11.84 -13.54 -17.05
CA VAL A 83 -12.15 -12.33 -16.28
C VAL A 83 -10.84 -11.59 -15.98
N SER A 84 -10.86 -10.30 -16.28
CA SER A 84 -9.80 -9.37 -15.84
C SER A 84 -10.32 -8.51 -14.70
N GLN A 85 -9.48 -8.37 -13.66
CA GLN A 85 -9.76 -7.50 -12.52
C GLN A 85 -8.66 -6.46 -12.40
N LYS A 86 -8.99 -5.31 -11.84
CA LYS A 86 -8.04 -4.24 -11.55
C LYS A 86 -8.22 -3.77 -10.13
N SER A 87 -7.13 -3.38 -9.49
CA SER A 87 -7.13 -2.68 -8.22
C SER A 87 -6.23 -1.45 -8.27
N ASP A 88 -6.63 -0.43 -7.53
CA ASP A 88 -5.85 0.80 -7.29
C ASP A 88 -5.95 1.11 -5.80
N LEU A 89 -4.83 1.03 -5.08
CA LEU A 89 -4.74 1.29 -3.66
C LEU A 89 -3.85 2.52 -3.45
N GLU A 90 -4.41 3.55 -2.86
CA GLU A 90 -3.71 4.76 -2.49
C GLU A 90 -3.63 4.88 -0.97
N MET A 91 -2.42 5.13 -0.46
CA MET A 91 -2.13 5.28 0.96
C MET A 91 -1.30 6.53 1.21
N THR A 92 -1.40 7.09 2.41
CA THR A 92 -0.46 8.12 2.86
C THR A 92 0.95 7.58 2.98
N ALA A 93 1.94 8.46 3.12
CA ALA A 93 3.32 8.07 3.41
C ALA A 93 3.47 7.29 4.73
N SER A 94 2.52 7.45 5.68
CA SER A 94 2.44 6.67 6.93
C SER A 94 1.73 5.33 6.79
N GLY A 95 1.22 5.00 5.59
CA GLY A 95 0.54 3.73 5.31
C GLY A 95 -0.95 3.72 5.67
N GLU A 96 -1.57 4.89 5.91
CA GLU A 96 -3.01 4.99 6.11
C GLU A 96 -3.75 4.98 4.78
N LEU A 97 -4.91 4.34 4.75
CA LEU A 97 -5.75 4.28 3.56
C LEU A 97 -6.23 5.68 3.17
N ILE A 98 -5.99 6.07 1.93
CA ILE A 98 -6.64 7.21 1.29
C ILE A 98 -7.84 6.71 0.49
N ARG A 99 -7.60 5.71 -0.36
CA ARG A 99 -8.63 5.14 -1.23
C ARG A 99 -8.21 3.76 -1.73
N TYR A 100 -9.18 2.89 -1.92
CA TYR A 100 -9.05 1.64 -2.64
C TYR A 100 -10.16 1.54 -3.68
N GLU A 101 -9.82 1.12 -4.89
CA GLU A 101 -10.74 0.87 -5.98
C GLU A 101 -10.51 -0.51 -6.56
N TRP A 102 -11.60 -1.18 -6.88
CA TRP A 102 -11.58 -2.46 -7.58
C TRP A 102 -12.64 -2.46 -8.69
N SER A 103 -12.34 -3.16 -9.78
CA SER A 103 -13.27 -3.37 -10.88
C SER A 103 -12.97 -4.65 -11.61
N GLN A 104 -14.00 -5.22 -12.28
CA GLN A 104 -13.86 -6.41 -13.12
C GLN A 104 -14.47 -6.21 -14.49
N SER A 105 -13.94 -6.92 -15.49
CA SER A 105 -14.36 -6.78 -16.90
C SER A 105 -15.79 -7.22 -17.17
N SER A 106 -16.33 -8.15 -16.37
CA SER A 106 -17.75 -8.59 -16.45
C SER A 106 -18.76 -7.59 -15.88
N GLY A 107 -18.28 -6.43 -15.39
CA GLY A 107 -19.05 -5.42 -14.70
C GLY A 107 -19.03 -5.61 -13.19
N GLY A 108 -19.18 -4.51 -12.49
CA GLY A 108 -19.01 -4.43 -11.05
C GLY A 108 -17.74 -3.68 -10.67
N SER A 109 -17.87 -2.88 -9.63
CA SER A 109 -16.78 -2.11 -9.03
C SER A 109 -17.08 -1.86 -7.57
N LEU A 110 -16.04 -1.63 -6.80
CA LEU A 110 -16.16 -1.15 -5.44
C LEU A 110 -15.10 -0.09 -5.16
N THR A 111 -15.39 0.76 -4.20
CA THR A 111 -14.48 1.78 -3.70
C THR A 111 -14.55 1.77 -2.18
N VAL A 112 -13.39 1.79 -1.52
CA VAL A 112 -13.29 1.93 -0.07
C VAL A 112 -12.52 3.22 0.23
N PHE A 113 -13.00 4.02 1.16
CA PHE A 113 -12.34 5.24 1.60
C PHE A 113 -12.70 5.59 3.04
N PRO A 114 -11.84 6.33 3.76
CA PRO A 114 -12.16 6.84 5.08
C PRO A 114 -13.32 7.84 5.04
N ASN A 115 -14.26 7.68 5.98
CA ASN A 115 -15.38 8.58 6.19
C ASN A 115 -15.56 8.81 7.70
N ASN A 116 -14.96 9.86 8.23
CA ASN A 116 -14.80 10.10 9.66
C ASN A 116 -14.08 8.92 10.35
N GLU A 117 -14.76 8.26 11.30
CA GLU A 117 -14.22 7.13 12.07
C GLU A 117 -14.48 5.76 11.42
N PHE A 118 -15.02 5.74 10.21
CA PHE A 118 -15.38 4.53 9.48
C PHE A 118 -14.56 4.40 8.19
N LEU A 119 -14.43 3.18 7.71
CA LEU A 119 -14.21 2.93 6.29
C LEU A 119 -15.56 2.74 5.62
N LEU A 120 -15.83 3.49 4.56
CA LEU A 120 -17.05 3.37 3.78
C LEU A 120 -16.75 2.61 2.49
N GLU A 121 -17.43 1.50 2.29
CA GLU A 121 -17.40 0.78 1.04
C GLU A 121 -18.62 1.13 0.19
N LYS A 122 -18.39 1.45 -1.09
CA LYS A 122 -19.43 1.65 -2.11
C LYS A 122 -19.29 0.59 -3.18
N ILE A 123 -20.36 -0.14 -3.45
CA ILE A 123 -20.35 -1.25 -4.39
C ILE A 123 -21.36 -0.98 -5.48
N THR A 124 -20.91 -1.10 -6.72
CA THR A 124 -21.76 -1.05 -7.91
C THR A 124 -21.72 -2.41 -8.59
N THR A 125 -22.88 -3.01 -8.82
CA THR A 125 -22.99 -4.28 -9.56
C THR A 125 -23.38 -4.01 -11.01
N ALA A 126 -23.09 -4.94 -11.91
CA ALA A 126 -23.49 -4.85 -13.31
C ALA A 126 -25.01 -4.66 -13.52
N SER A 127 -25.81 -5.13 -12.56
CA SER A 127 -27.28 -5.08 -12.61
C SER A 127 -27.90 -3.86 -11.93
N SER A 128 -27.13 -3.04 -11.21
CA SER A 128 -27.63 -1.89 -10.46
C SER A 128 -26.75 -0.67 -10.67
N SER A 129 -27.35 0.41 -11.17
CA SER A 129 -26.68 1.71 -11.30
C SER A 129 -26.58 2.47 -9.97
N LYS A 130 -27.34 2.06 -8.94
CA LYS A 130 -27.29 2.69 -7.61
C LYS A 130 -26.30 1.91 -6.74
N PRO A 131 -25.22 2.56 -6.24
CA PRO A 131 -24.28 1.94 -5.34
C PRO A 131 -24.97 1.50 -4.03
N ALA A 132 -24.60 0.33 -3.54
CA ALA A 132 -24.84 -0.07 -2.15
C ALA A 132 -23.68 0.47 -1.30
N GLU A 133 -23.99 0.94 -0.11
CA GLU A 133 -23.01 1.45 0.84
C GLU A 133 -22.95 0.57 2.08
N GLN A 134 -21.75 0.29 2.56
CA GLN A 134 -21.52 -0.45 3.80
C GLN A 134 -20.42 0.24 4.62
N PRO A 135 -20.73 0.71 5.83
CA PRO A 135 -19.72 1.22 6.76
C PRO A 135 -19.06 0.07 7.52
N PHE A 136 -17.76 0.20 7.77
CA PHE A 136 -16.97 -0.65 8.65
C PHE A 136 -16.39 0.21 9.76
N LEU A 137 -16.59 -0.17 11.01
CA LEU A 137 -16.00 0.52 12.17
C LEU A 137 -14.50 0.17 12.26
N MET A 138 -13.74 0.75 11.37
CA MET A 138 -12.30 0.53 11.22
C MET A 138 -11.59 1.85 10.95
N PRO A 139 -10.41 2.08 11.56
CA PRO A 139 -9.63 3.28 11.31
C PRO A 139 -8.97 3.25 9.92
N SER A 140 -8.55 4.42 9.42
CA SER A 140 -7.80 4.56 8.17
C SER A 140 -6.45 3.82 8.17
N SER A 141 -5.92 3.51 9.37
CA SER A 141 -4.72 2.68 9.54
C SER A 141 -4.95 1.20 9.26
N SER A 142 -6.19 0.76 9.01
CA SER A 142 -6.47 -0.61 8.59
C SER A 142 -5.90 -0.89 7.20
N ALA A 143 -5.48 -2.13 6.97
CA ALA A 143 -4.95 -2.54 5.67
C ALA A 143 -6.07 -3.07 4.76
N ILE A 144 -5.89 -2.91 3.45
CA ILE A 144 -6.66 -3.64 2.46
C ILE A 144 -5.94 -4.96 2.18
N LEU A 145 -6.64 -6.07 2.34
CA LEU A 145 -6.15 -7.42 2.03
C LEU A 145 -7.09 -8.07 1.00
N ASP A 146 -7.03 -7.58 -0.23
CA ASP A 146 -7.82 -8.13 -1.32
C ASP A 146 -7.46 -9.59 -1.60
N ASN A 147 -8.46 -10.44 -1.82
CA ASN A 147 -8.26 -11.88 -2.03
C ASN A 147 -7.51 -12.21 -3.33
N ASN A 148 -7.62 -11.34 -4.33
CA ASN A 148 -7.12 -11.61 -5.68
C ASN A 148 -5.77 -10.97 -5.99
N PHE A 149 -5.34 -9.95 -5.20
CA PHE A 149 -4.13 -9.19 -5.48
C PHE A 149 -3.06 -9.44 -4.42
N PHE A 150 -2.01 -10.15 -4.81
CA PHE A 150 -0.92 -10.56 -3.92
C PHE A 150 0.03 -9.42 -3.59
N VAL A 151 0.09 -8.38 -4.41
CA VAL A 151 0.85 -7.16 -4.10
C VAL A 151 0.42 -6.53 -2.77
N HIS A 152 -0.83 -6.67 -2.35
CA HIS A 152 -1.28 -6.16 -1.04
C HIS A 152 -0.59 -6.89 0.13
N ARG A 153 -0.19 -8.17 -0.05
CA ARG A 153 0.60 -8.92 0.96
C ARG A 153 2.02 -8.38 1.04
N GLU A 154 2.60 -7.96 -0.08
CA GLU A 154 3.91 -7.30 -0.10
C GLU A 154 3.88 -5.99 0.69
N VAL A 155 2.88 -5.16 0.44
CA VAL A 155 2.68 -3.90 1.18
C VAL A 155 2.49 -4.16 2.68
N LEU A 156 1.72 -5.19 3.05
CA LEU A 156 1.50 -5.55 4.45
C LEU A 156 2.79 -6.04 5.12
N VAL A 157 3.62 -6.82 4.40
CA VAL A 157 4.96 -7.22 4.87
C VAL A 157 5.84 -6.00 5.13
N TRP A 158 5.88 -5.05 4.21
CA TRP A 158 6.68 -3.82 4.42
C TRP A 158 6.21 -3.01 5.62
N ARG A 159 4.90 -2.91 5.85
CA ARG A 159 4.36 -2.26 7.06
C ARG A 159 4.79 -2.99 8.34
N TYR A 160 4.73 -4.32 8.34
CA TYR A 160 5.21 -5.13 9.46
C TYR A 160 6.71 -4.90 9.71
N LEU A 161 7.54 -5.01 8.69
CA LEU A 161 8.99 -4.84 8.80
C LEU A 161 9.35 -3.43 9.26
N ALA A 162 8.65 -2.39 8.79
CA ALA A 162 8.87 -1.01 9.23
C ALA A 162 8.57 -0.81 10.72
N ALA A 163 7.62 -1.55 11.28
CA ALA A 163 7.27 -1.50 12.70
C ALA A 163 8.17 -2.40 13.56
N ALA A 164 8.49 -3.61 13.08
CA ALA A 164 9.19 -4.65 13.83
C ALA A 164 10.71 -4.57 13.71
N CYS A 165 11.25 -3.93 12.66
CA CYS A 165 12.67 -3.99 12.34
C CYS A 165 13.34 -2.63 12.44
N LYS A 166 14.58 -2.61 12.93
CA LYS A 166 15.42 -1.41 13.00
C LYS A 166 16.76 -1.67 12.32
N PRO A 167 17.31 -0.69 11.59
CA PRO A 167 18.66 -0.82 11.06
C PRO A 167 19.69 -0.79 12.22
N GLU A 168 20.52 -1.81 12.32
CA GLU A 168 21.57 -1.94 13.32
C GLU A 168 22.81 -2.57 12.70
N GLY A 169 23.95 -1.87 12.74
CA GLY A 169 25.22 -2.36 12.24
C GLY A 169 25.26 -2.68 10.74
N GLY A 170 24.42 -2.03 9.92
CA GLY A 170 24.33 -2.29 8.47
C GLY A 170 23.42 -3.44 8.08
N ALA A 171 22.78 -4.11 9.05
CA ALA A 171 21.77 -5.13 8.86
C ALA A 171 20.43 -4.69 9.46
N LEU A 172 19.35 -5.30 9.01
CA LEU A 172 18.04 -5.11 9.62
C LEU A 172 17.88 -6.08 10.79
N LYS A 173 17.72 -5.54 12.00
CA LYS A 173 17.44 -6.32 13.20
C LYS A 173 15.96 -6.22 13.52
N CYS A 174 15.28 -7.35 13.43
CA CYS A 174 13.85 -7.43 13.65
C CYS A 174 13.57 -8.01 15.03
N GLN A 175 12.60 -7.44 15.72
CA GLN A 175 11.99 -8.05 16.89
C GLN A 175 11.14 -9.23 16.41
N GLN A 176 11.19 -10.33 17.12
CA GLN A 176 10.39 -11.53 16.77
C GLN A 176 8.92 -11.40 17.23
N ASP A 177 8.54 -10.25 17.77
CA ASP A 177 7.17 -10.01 18.20
C ASP A 177 6.24 -9.95 16.99
N PRO A 178 5.14 -10.68 17.01
CA PRO A 178 4.14 -10.63 15.96
C PRO A 178 3.52 -9.25 15.86
N GLY A 179 3.23 -8.82 14.63
CA GLY A 179 2.43 -7.63 14.36
C GLY A 179 0.97 -8.00 14.14
N ASP A 180 0.05 -7.31 14.81
CA ASP A 180 -1.39 -7.47 14.61
C ASP A 180 -1.91 -6.33 13.74
N PHE A 181 -2.71 -6.67 12.72
CA PHE A 181 -3.29 -5.71 11.78
C PHE A 181 -4.80 -5.92 11.66
N GLY A 182 -5.56 -4.83 11.75
CA GLY A 182 -6.92 -4.80 11.24
C GLY A 182 -6.88 -4.77 9.71
N VAL A 183 -7.57 -5.69 9.07
CA VAL A 183 -7.66 -5.74 7.60
C VAL A 183 -9.11 -5.76 7.15
N LEU A 184 -9.37 -5.10 6.02
CA LEU A 184 -10.62 -5.20 5.29
C LEU A 184 -10.38 -6.04 4.03
N VAL A 185 -11.25 -7.02 3.81
CA VAL A 185 -11.34 -7.81 2.58
C VAL A 185 -12.56 -7.34 1.80
N PRO A 186 -12.38 -6.38 0.87
CA PRO A 186 -13.53 -5.67 0.29
C PRO A 186 -14.47 -6.57 -0.50
N GLN A 187 -13.95 -7.53 -1.28
CA GLN A 187 -14.80 -8.41 -2.08
C GLN A 187 -15.73 -9.30 -1.24
N ASP A 188 -15.28 -9.68 -0.05
CA ASP A 188 -16.05 -10.50 0.89
C ASP A 188 -16.87 -9.66 1.86
N ARG A 189 -16.66 -8.33 1.85
CA ARG A 189 -17.29 -7.38 2.78
C ARG A 189 -17.05 -7.77 4.24
N THR A 190 -15.85 -8.22 4.54
CA THR A 190 -15.48 -8.68 5.87
C THR A 190 -14.29 -7.91 6.39
N SER A 191 -14.27 -7.72 7.70
CA SER A 191 -13.13 -7.22 8.43
C SER A 191 -12.63 -8.28 9.40
N MET A 192 -11.32 -8.38 9.56
CA MET A 192 -10.73 -9.35 10.46
C MET A 192 -9.42 -8.80 11.04
N HIS A 193 -8.92 -9.47 12.07
CA HIS A 193 -7.55 -9.30 12.54
C HIS A 193 -6.65 -10.36 11.90
N VAL A 194 -5.50 -9.93 11.44
CA VAL A 194 -4.45 -10.83 10.98
C VAL A 194 -3.18 -10.59 11.76
N ARG A 195 -2.43 -11.66 11.97
CA ARG A 195 -1.17 -11.64 12.67
C ARG A 195 -0.04 -12.01 11.73
N MET A 196 0.99 -11.18 11.68
CA MET A 196 2.20 -11.44 10.93
C MET A 196 3.36 -11.67 11.87
N GLU A 197 4.13 -12.73 11.62
CA GLU A 197 5.31 -13.07 12.41
C GLU A 197 6.49 -13.43 11.52
N LEU A 198 7.68 -12.99 11.93
CA LEU A 198 8.93 -13.39 11.29
C LEU A 198 9.34 -14.76 11.81
N VAL A 199 9.50 -15.73 10.91
CA VAL A 199 9.92 -17.10 11.25
C VAL A 199 11.44 -17.25 11.20
N GLY A 200 12.09 -16.64 10.19
CA GLY A 200 13.53 -16.74 9.99
C GLY A 200 13.89 -16.83 8.51
N LYS A 201 15.11 -17.30 8.22
CA LYS A 201 15.57 -17.51 6.85
C LYS A 201 15.35 -18.96 6.43
N GLU A 202 14.92 -19.13 5.19
CA GLU A 202 14.66 -20.43 4.59
C GLU A 202 15.20 -20.48 3.16
N LYS A 203 15.84 -21.58 2.81
CA LYS A 203 16.32 -21.82 1.45
C LYS A 203 15.22 -22.51 0.65
N ILE A 204 14.68 -21.83 -0.34
CA ILE A 204 13.61 -22.34 -1.20
C ILE A 204 13.93 -22.13 -2.68
N ALA A 205 13.36 -23.00 -3.52
CA ALA A 205 13.44 -22.83 -4.97
C ALA A 205 12.45 -21.74 -5.43
N VAL A 206 12.96 -20.71 -6.10
CA VAL A 206 12.19 -19.71 -6.81
C VAL A 206 12.64 -19.73 -8.26
N ARG A 207 11.73 -19.99 -9.19
CA ARG A 207 12.04 -20.14 -10.64
C ARG A 207 13.15 -21.15 -10.93
N GLY A 208 13.19 -22.26 -10.20
CA GLY A 208 14.21 -23.30 -10.37
C GLY A 208 15.58 -22.96 -9.79
N THR A 209 15.75 -21.82 -9.13
CA THR A 209 16.98 -21.43 -8.46
C THR A 209 16.76 -21.40 -6.94
N ASP A 210 17.62 -22.03 -6.19
CA ASP A 210 17.60 -21.98 -4.73
C ASP A 210 18.03 -20.59 -4.25
N ARG A 211 17.20 -19.97 -3.44
CA ARG A 211 17.45 -18.66 -2.81
C ARG A 211 17.22 -18.75 -1.32
N GLU A 212 18.04 -18.07 -0.54
CA GLU A 212 17.79 -17.87 0.89
C GLU A 212 16.90 -16.64 1.06
N LEU A 213 15.69 -16.85 1.53
CA LEU A 213 14.67 -15.81 1.67
C LEU A 213 14.22 -15.73 3.14
N MET A 214 13.76 -14.56 3.52
CA MET A 214 13.13 -14.34 4.80
C MET A 214 11.70 -14.86 4.74
N ARG A 215 11.36 -15.78 5.65
CA ARG A 215 10.02 -16.35 5.78
C ARG A 215 9.23 -15.62 6.85
N LEU A 216 8.00 -15.29 6.51
CA LEU A 216 6.98 -14.77 7.42
C LEU A 216 5.76 -15.69 7.36
N ASN A 217 5.02 -15.76 8.47
CA ASN A 217 3.67 -16.33 8.47
C ASN A 217 2.66 -15.20 8.59
N LEU A 218 1.58 -15.28 7.81
CA LEU A 218 0.39 -14.42 7.89
C LEU A 218 -0.79 -15.28 8.32
N LYS A 219 -1.31 -15.05 9.51
CA LYS A 219 -2.36 -15.85 10.14
C LYS A 219 -3.61 -15.00 10.34
N GLY A 220 -4.76 -15.55 10.00
CA GLY A 220 -6.08 -15.11 10.41
C GLY A 220 -6.79 -16.22 11.17
N ASP A 221 -8.06 -16.04 11.48
CA ASP A 221 -8.84 -17.04 12.22
C ASP A 221 -8.95 -18.37 11.46
N ASP A 222 -9.08 -18.31 10.12
CA ASP A 222 -9.35 -19.47 9.27
C ASP A 222 -8.19 -19.78 8.29
N PHE A 223 -7.06 -19.09 8.38
CA PHE A 223 -5.94 -19.32 7.47
C PHE A 223 -4.57 -19.12 8.11
N ASP A 224 -3.59 -19.83 7.55
CA ASP A 224 -2.15 -19.69 7.87
C ASP A 224 -1.37 -19.74 6.54
N TRP A 225 -0.82 -18.62 6.10
CA TRP A 225 -0.10 -18.47 4.85
C TRP A 225 1.38 -18.25 5.13
N ALA A 226 2.23 -18.90 4.33
CA ALA A 226 3.66 -18.64 4.36
C ALA A 226 4.04 -17.67 3.23
N LEU A 227 4.78 -16.63 3.58
CA LEU A 227 5.29 -15.62 2.68
C LEU A 227 6.82 -15.62 2.70
N TRP A 228 7.45 -15.49 1.55
CA TRP A 228 8.91 -15.38 1.45
C TRP A 228 9.27 -14.09 0.72
N VAL A 229 10.14 -13.30 1.35
CA VAL A 229 10.63 -12.03 0.82
C VAL A 229 12.14 -12.04 0.68
N ASP A 230 12.63 -11.29 -0.31
CA ASP A 230 14.05 -11.17 -0.57
C ASP A 230 14.63 -9.96 0.19
N GLU A 231 15.36 -10.21 1.27
CA GLU A 231 16.04 -9.19 2.05
C GLU A 231 17.06 -8.39 1.24
N GLN A 232 17.68 -9.03 0.23
CA GLN A 232 18.70 -8.41 -0.62
C GLN A 232 18.11 -7.53 -1.71
N ASP A 233 16.81 -7.70 -2.02
CA ASP A 233 16.07 -6.90 -3.01
C ASP A 233 14.87 -6.20 -2.34
N HIS A 234 15.14 -5.35 -1.36
CA HIS A 234 14.17 -4.46 -0.73
C HIS A 234 12.94 -5.17 -0.14
N PHE A 235 13.11 -6.41 0.34
CA PHE A 235 12.03 -7.25 0.89
C PHE A 235 10.86 -7.47 -0.08
N LYS A 236 11.15 -7.55 -1.37
CA LYS A 236 10.16 -7.91 -2.38
C LYS A 236 9.58 -9.28 -2.12
N LEU A 237 8.27 -9.39 -2.28
CA LEU A 237 7.56 -10.67 -2.15
C LEU A 237 7.93 -11.59 -3.31
N MET A 238 8.52 -12.74 -3.00
CA MET A 238 8.99 -13.72 -3.98
C MET A 238 8.04 -14.90 -4.10
N ARG A 239 7.39 -15.29 -3.00
CA ARG A 239 6.50 -16.45 -2.98
C ARG A 239 5.46 -16.32 -1.86
N VAL A 240 4.26 -16.85 -2.13
CA VAL A 240 3.22 -17.11 -1.12
C VAL A 240 2.79 -18.56 -1.26
N ALA A 241 2.61 -19.26 -0.15
CA ALA A 241 1.97 -20.57 -0.12
C ALA A 241 0.70 -20.52 0.73
N ILE A 242 -0.38 -21.04 0.16
CA ILE A 242 -1.71 -21.14 0.76
C ILE A 242 -2.03 -22.63 0.84
N PRO A 243 -1.74 -23.30 1.97
CA PRO A 243 -1.86 -24.74 2.06
C PRO A 243 -3.30 -25.27 1.92
N ALA A 244 -4.29 -24.47 2.34
CA ALA A 244 -5.70 -24.89 2.40
C ALA A 244 -6.25 -25.40 1.05
N ASP A 245 -5.81 -24.82 -0.06
CA ASP A 245 -6.25 -25.18 -1.41
C ASP A 245 -5.11 -25.57 -2.36
N ASN A 246 -3.88 -25.70 -1.83
CA ASN A 246 -2.67 -25.94 -2.61
C ASN A 246 -2.38 -24.84 -3.64
N THR A 247 -2.67 -23.59 -3.29
CA THR A 247 -2.29 -22.44 -4.09
C THR A 247 -0.87 -22.00 -3.76
N VAL A 248 -0.10 -21.75 -4.82
CA VAL A 248 1.25 -21.16 -4.73
C VAL A 248 1.30 -19.95 -5.65
N VAL A 249 1.81 -18.87 -5.13
CA VAL A 249 2.06 -17.64 -5.91
C VAL A 249 3.55 -17.42 -5.98
N VAL A 250 4.05 -17.13 -7.16
CA VAL A 250 5.49 -16.93 -7.40
C VAL A 250 5.69 -15.67 -8.23
N ARG A 251 6.63 -14.85 -7.81
CA ARG A 251 7.06 -13.69 -8.61
C ARG A 251 7.74 -14.16 -9.88
N ASP A 252 7.30 -13.64 -11.07
CA ASP A 252 7.84 -13.98 -12.39
C ASP A 252 9.20 -13.33 -12.68
#